data_bfd20dd0169a1b4cc20f2f0b7b4a94aa
#
_entry.id   bfd20dd0169a1b4cc20f2f0b7b4a94aa
#
_cell.length_a   1.000
_cell.length_b   1.000
_cell.length_c   1.000
_cell.angle_alpha   90.00
_cell.angle_beta   90.00
_cell.angle_gamma   90.00
#
_symmetry.space_group_name_H-M   'P 1'
#
loop_
_entity.id
_entity.type
_entity.pdbx_description
1 polymer ?
#
loop_
_entity_poly.entity_id
_entity_poly.type
_entity_poly.pdbx_seq_one_letter_code
_entity_poly.pdbx_strand_id
1 'polypeptide(L)'
;MIGRFARLGSYKELFDIKELASCLAGGALALGAFILEGRPGFPVWLPLALASASVLGNGLPIVLGALRGLRERRMNVDELVSIALVASVLQGEVLSAAVVAFIMTLGALVEEAVSESARRSIQALARMTPEHATRIEDGREEIVPLGQVQPGDRLLVKPGERIPVDAEIVAGITAVDESSITGESIPRERREGDPVLAGTLNHNGVIEIRATQVGADTTLGKVIRLVTEAEAQKPRAARVVDRYARWFTPVVLACAALAWAFSGDAGRAVAVLV
;
A
#
# COMPACT_ATOMS: atom_id res chain seq x y z
N MET A 1 -4.47 28.28 -16.97
CA MET A 1 -3.45 27.25 -17.20
C MET A 1 -2.57 26.94 -15.98
N ILE A 2 -2.98 27.35 -14.77
CA ILE A 2 -2.20 27.24 -13.51
C ILE A 2 -2.69 26.11 -12.61
N GLY A 3 -3.82 25.46 -12.92
CA GLY A 3 -4.42 24.42 -12.07
C GLY A 3 -3.86 22.99 -12.19
N ARG A 4 -2.87 22.74 -13.08
CA ARG A 4 -2.34 21.39 -13.33
C ARG A 4 -1.11 21.03 -12.49
N PHE A 5 -0.45 22.01 -11.89
CA PHE A 5 0.75 21.79 -11.08
C PHE A 5 0.48 21.53 -9.59
N ALA A 6 -0.74 21.78 -9.11
CA ALA A 6 -1.11 21.53 -7.72
C ALA A 6 -1.25 20.02 -7.37
N ARG A 7 -1.31 19.14 -8.39
CA ARG A 7 -1.39 17.67 -8.18
C ARG A 7 -0.04 16.97 -8.02
N LEU A 8 1.07 17.65 -8.29
CA LEU A 8 2.42 17.09 -8.15
C LEU A 8 2.85 16.89 -6.68
N GLY A 9 2.20 17.56 -5.73
CA GLY A 9 2.44 17.36 -4.30
C GLY A 9 1.95 16.02 -3.78
N SER A 10 0.95 15.41 -4.44
CA SER A 10 0.37 14.12 -4.04
C SER A 10 1.23 12.91 -4.41
N TYR A 11 2.10 13.03 -5.45
CA TYR A 11 2.96 11.92 -5.88
C TYR A 11 4.23 11.76 -5.03
N LYS A 12 4.65 12.82 -4.34
CA LYS A 12 5.81 12.76 -3.41
C LYS A 12 5.58 11.87 -2.18
N GLU A 13 4.32 11.61 -1.86
CA GLU A 13 3.94 10.77 -0.72
C GLU A 13 3.65 9.32 -1.10
N LEU A 14 3.55 9.00 -2.40
CA LEU A 14 3.21 7.67 -2.91
C LEU A 14 4.41 6.72 -2.99
N PHE A 15 5.62 7.27 -3.12
CA PHE A 15 6.86 6.50 -3.15
C PHE A 15 7.78 7.00 -2.05
N ASP A 16 8.44 6.10 -1.33
CA ASP A 16 9.63 6.51 -0.58
C ASP A 16 10.64 7.04 -1.61
N ILE A 17 10.90 8.35 -1.55
CA ILE A 17 11.76 9.06 -2.53
C ILE A 17 13.13 8.37 -2.63
N LYS A 18 13.58 7.74 -1.55
CA LYS A 18 14.86 7.03 -1.51
C LYS A 18 14.82 5.75 -2.33
N GLU A 19 13.75 4.97 -2.23
CA GLU A 19 13.59 3.72 -2.97
C GLU A 19 13.41 3.98 -4.46
N LEU A 20 12.58 4.96 -4.83
CA LEU A 20 12.42 5.38 -6.22
C LEU A 20 13.73 5.91 -6.81
N ALA A 21 14.46 6.75 -6.07
CA ALA A 21 15.74 7.28 -6.51
C ALA A 21 16.80 6.16 -6.67
N SER A 22 16.83 5.20 -5.75
CA SER A 22 17.72 4.02 -5.82
C SER A 22 17.40 3.16 -7.05
N CYS A 23 16.12 2.87 -7.30
CA CYS A 23 15.67 2.11 -8.46
C CYS A 23 16.06 2.81 -9.77
N LEU A 24 15.75 4.10 -9.91
CA LEU A 24 16.08 4.88 -11.10
C LEU A 24 17.59 5.03 -11.31
N ALA A 25 18.36 5.21 -10.24
CA ALA A 25 19.82 5.24 -10.31
C ALA A 25 20.37 3.89 -10.82
N GLY A 26 19.87 2.76 -10.30
CA GLY A 26 20.23 1.44 -10.79
C GLY A 26 19.83 1.23 -12.27
N GLY A 27 18.64 1.68 -12.68
CA GLY A 27 18.22 1.64 -14.07
C GLY A 27 19.11 2.48 -14.99
N ALA A 28 19.52 3.68 -14.55
CA ALA A 28 20.43 4.54 -15.31
C ALA A 28 21.83 3.90 -15.43
N LEU A 29 22.30 3.22 -14.39
CA LEU A 29 23.57 2.47 -14.43
C LEU A 29 23.49 1.27 -15.40
N ALA A 30 22.39 0.52 -15.41
CA ALA A 30 22.17 -0.58 -16.33
C ALA A 30 22.11 -0.08 -17.78
N LEU A 31 21.39 1.03 -18.04
CA LEU A 31 21.31 1.65 -19.34
C LEU A 31 22.68 2.18 -19.79
N GLY A 32 23.45 2.81 -18.88
CA GLY A 32 24.81 3.26 -19.15
C GLY A 32 25.73 2.10 -19.51
N ALA A 33 25.64 0.97 -18.80
CA ALA A 33 26.39 -0.24 -19.12
C ALA A 33 26.04 -0.76 -20.52
N PHE A 34 24.76 -0.85 -20.85
CA PHE A 34 24.26 -1.28 -22.17
C PHE A 34 24.76 -0.37 -23.30
N ILE A 35 24.70 0.95 -23.12
CA ILE A 35 25.16 1.91 -24.15
C ILE A 35 26.67 1.83 -24.38
N LEU A 36 27.45 1.55 -23.33
CA LEU A 36 28.92 1.50 -23.39
C LEU A 36 29.44 0.13 -23.83
N GLU A 37 28.61 -0.90 -23.76
CA GLU A 37 29.00 -2.25 -24.18
C GLU A 37 29.36 -2.29 -25.66
N GLY A 38 30.55 -2.80 -25.97
CA GLY A 38 31.06 -2.92 -27.34
C GLY A 38 31.46 -1.62 -28.03
N ARG A 39 31.41 -0.43 -27.37
CA ARG A 39 31.86 0.82 -27.99
C ARG A 39 33.38 0.98 -27.94
N PRO A 40 34.02 1.28 -29.09
CA PRO A 40 35.46 1.60 -29.11
C PRO A 40 35.70 2.91 -28.35
N GLY A 41 36.74 2.93 -27.49
CA GLY A 41 37.13 4.13 -26.71
C GLY A 41 36.86 4.07 -25.23
N PHE A 42 36.10 3.08 -24.76
CA PHE A 42 35.88 2.84 -23.34
C PHE A 42 36.54 1.56 -22.86
N PRO A 43 37.12 1.54 -21.63
CA PRO A 43 37.70 0.34 -21.08
C PRO A 43 36.63 -0.73 -20.82
N VAL A 44 36.95 -1.99 -21.14
CA VAL A 44 36.01 -3.15 -21.04
C VAL A 44 35.46 -3.35 -19.61
N TRP A 45 36.20 -2.93 -18.59
CA TRP A 45 35.76 -3.05 -17.20
C TRP A 45 34.65 -2.05 -16.82
N LEU A 46 34.47 -0.93 -17.56
CA LEU A 46 33.54 0.13 -17.19
C LEU A 46 32.05 -0.30 -17.33
N PRO A 47 31.59 -0.90 -18.43
CA PRO A 47 30.25 -1.45 -18.53
C PRO A 47 29.97 -2.51 -17.45
N LEU A 48 30.95 -3.38 -17.20
CA LEU A 48 30.83 -4.42 -16.15
C LEU A 48 30.68 -3.81 -14.75
N ALA A 49 31.45 -2.77 -14.43
CA ALA A 49 31.34 -2.08 -13.15
C ALA A 49 29.98 -1.40 -12.97
N LEU A 50 29.46 -0.74 -14.02
CA LEU A 50 28.14 -0.11 -13.99
C LEU A 50 27.03 -1.14 -13.84
N ALA A 51 27.07 -2.24 -14.58
CA ALA A 51 26.10 -3.33 -14.48
C ALA A 51 26.15 -3.98 -13.07
N SER A 52 27.36 -4.23 -12.54
CA SER A 52 27.53 -4.77 -11.19
C SER A 52 26.97 -3.83 -10.11
N ALA A 53 27.19 -2.53 -10.24
CA ALA A 53 26.63 -1.55 -9.31
C ALA A 53 25.08 -1.53 -9.37
N SER A 54 24.49 -1.65 -10.57
CA SER A 54 23.06 -1.78 -10.76
C SER A 54 22.50 -3.06 -10.10
N VAL A 55 23.15 -4.20 -10.30
CA VAL A 55 22.76 -5.48 -9.68
C VAL A 55 22.84 -5.40 -8.16
N LEU A 56 23.88 -4.76 -7.61
CA LEU A 56 23.99 -4.58 -6.15
C LEU A 56 22.87 -3.68 -5.61
N GLY A 57 22.54 -2.59 -6.31
CA GLY A 57 21.48 -1.67 -5.88
C GLY A 57 20.08 -2.28 -5.95
N ASN A 58 19.71 -2.87 -7.08
CA ASN A 58 18.37 -3.38 -7.35
C ASN A 58 18.21 -4.89 -7.09
N GLY A 59 19.25 -5.69 -7.36
CA GLY A 59 19.17 -7.15 -7.25
C GLY A 59 19.38 -7.69 -5.84
N LEU A 60 20.24 -7.05 -5.05
CA LEU A 60 20.51 -7.51 -3.68
C LEU A 60 19.27 -7.52 -2.78
N PRO A 61 18.38 -6.50 -2.79
CA PRO A 61 17.13 -6.55 -2.04
C PRO A 61 16.23 -7.73 -2.45
N ILE A 62 16.17 -8.05 -3.76
CA ILE A 62 15.36 -9.17 -4.30
C ILE A 62 15.90 -10.50 -3.74
N VAL A 63 17.22 -10.72 -3.83
CA VAL A 63 17.86 -11.94 -3.34
C VAL A 63 17.67 -12.10 -1.82
N LEU A 64 17.83 -11.02 -1.06
CA LEU A 64 17.64 -11.05 0.39
C LEU A 64 16.16 -11.30 0.75
N GLY A 65 15.21 -10.75 -0.04
CA GLY A 65 13.78 -11.00 0.09
C GLY A 65 13.44 -12.47 -0.14
N ALA A 66 13.95 -13.06 -1.22
CA ALA A 66 13.76 -14.47 -1.54
C ALA A 66 14.34 -15.41 -0.48
N LEU A 67 15.50 -15.12 0.08
CA LEU A 67 16.08 -15.90 1.18
C LEU A 67 15.20 -15.88 2.44
N ARG A 68 14.55 -14.76 2.74
CA ARG A 68 13.57 -14.66 3.84
C ARG A 68 12.32 -15.46 3.53
N GLY A 69 11.78 -15.35 2.30
CA GLY A 69 10.61 -16.10 1.83
C GLY A 69 10.83 -17.61 1.92
N LEU A 70 11.99 -18.09 1.49
CA LEU A 70 12.37 -19.48 1.57
C LEU A 70 12.41 -19.99 3.02
N ARG A 71 12.93 -19.18 3.95
CA ARG A 71 12.93 -19.50 5.38
C ARG A 71 11.52 -19.58 5.97
N GLU A 72 10.58 -18.79 5.46
CA GLU A 72 9.17 -18.79 5.87
C GLU A 72 8.33 -19.85 5.13
N ARG A 73 8.94 -20.67 4.26
CA ARG A 73 8.27 -21.67 3.41
C ARG A 73 7.17 -21.07 2.51
N ARG A 74 7.31 -19.83 2.13
CA ARG A 74 6.45 -19.18 1.14
C ARG A 74 7.21 -19.14 -0.17
N MET A 75 6.75 -19.93 -1.14
CA MET A 75 7.32 -19.92 -2.49
C MET A 75 6.52 -18.94 -3.36
N ASN A 76 7.18 -17.90 -3.81
CA ASN A 76 6.67 -16.90 -4.74
C ASN A 76 7.51 -16.93 -6.03
N VAL A 77 7.18 -16.06 -6.97
CA VAL A 77 7.97 -15.87 -8.21
C VAL A 77 9.36 -15.29 -7.92
N ASP A 78 9.48 -14.55 -6.82
CA ASP A 78 10.73 -13.86 -6.45
C ASP A 78 11.91 -14.82 -6.20
N GLU A 79 11.64 -16.04 -5.71
CA GLU A 79 12.67 -17.07 -5.53
C GLU A 79 13.25 -17.53 -6.85
N LEU A 80 12.39 -17.72 -7.88
CA LEU A 80 12.84 -18.10 -9.22
C LEU A 80 13.71 -17.01 -9.84
N VAL A 81 13.23 -15.74 -9.77
CA VAL A 81 13.97 -14.58 -10.27
C VAL A 81 15.30 -14.43 -9.55
N SER A 82 15.34 -14.63 -8.23
CA SER A 82 16.59 -14.57 -7.45
C SER A 82 17.59 -15.65 -7.88
N ILE A 83 17.14 -16.86 -8.14
CA ILE A 83 18.00 -17.94 -8.67
C ILE A 83 18.54 -17.57 -10.06
N ALA A 84 17.66 -17.07 -10.94
CA ALA A 84 18.04 -16.63 -12.28
C ALA A 84 19.08 -15.50 -12.24
N LEU A 85 18.86 -14.49 -11.36
CA LEU A 85 19.77 -13.37 -11.13
C LEU A 85 21.16 -13.84 -10.71
N VAL A 86 21.24 -14.69 -9.67
CA VAL A 86 22.51 -15.22 -9.17
C VAL A 86 23.19 -16.06 -10.25
N ALA A 87 22.45 -16.88 -10.97
CA ALA A 87 22.98 -17.73 -12.02
C ALA A 87 23.53 -16.91 -13.21
N SER A 88 22.82 -15.84 -13.63
CA SER A 88 23.31 -14.93 -14.67
C SER A 88 24.60 -14.22 -14.28
N VAL A 89 24.71 -13.74 -13.03
CA VAL A 89 25.93 -13.13 -12.51
C VAL A 89 27.09 -14.13 -12.51
N LEU A 90 26.88 -15.36 -12.07
CA LEU A 90 27.92 -16.41 -12.04
C LEU A 90 28.40 -16.80 -13.45
N GLN A 91 27.57 -16.63 -14.47
CA GLN A 91 27.95 -16.88 -15.87
C GLN A 91 28.62 -15.67 -16.55
N GLY A 92 28.74 -14.55 -15.86
CA GLY A 92 29.31 -13.31 -16.41
C GLY A 92 28.30 -12.45 -17.18
N GLU A 93 27.03 -12.87 -17.26
CA GLU A 93 25.95 -12.09 -17.90
C GLU A 93 25.38 -11.03 -16.94
N VAL A 94 26.27 -10.17 -16.44
CA VAL A 94 25.93 -9.18 -15.41
C VAL A 94 24.96 -8.12 -15.94
N LEU A 95 25.04 -7.79 -17.23
CA LEU A 95 24.12 -6.82 -17.85
C LEU A 95 22.68 -7.35 -17.90
N SER A 96 22.49 -8.59 -18.31
CA SER A 96 21.17 -9.25 -18.29
C SER A 96 20.58 -9.27 -16.89
N ALA A 97 21.39 -9.63 -15.89
CA ALA A 97 20.99 -9.58 -14.48
C ALA A 97 20.60 -8.16 -14.02
N ALA A 98 21.34 -7.12 -14.44
CA ALA A 98 21.04 -5.74 -14.08
C ALA A 98 19.69 -5.26 -14.65
N VAL A 99 19.39 -5.61 -15.89
CA VAL A 99 18.10 -5.26 -16.55
C VAL A 99 16.93 -5.97 -15.87
N VAL A 100 17.06 -7.26 -15.61
CA VAL A 100 16.01 -8.04 -14.91
C VAL A 100 15.79 -7.49 -13.50
N ALA A 101 16.85 -7.22 -12.74
CA ALA A 101 16.75 -6.65 -11.40
C ALA A 101 16.06 -5.29 -11.42
N PHE A 102 16.38 -4.42 -12.37
CA PHE A 102 15.74 -3.11 -12.53
C PHE A 102 14.24 -3.24 -12.82
N ILE A 103 13.85 -4.09 -13.81
CA ILE A 103 12.45 -4.29 -14.17
C ILE A 103 11.64 -4.82 -12.99
N MET A 104 12.19 -5.79 -12.24
CA MET A 104 11.53 -6.37 -11.07
C MET A 104 11.37 -5.35 -9.93
N THR A 105 12.41 -4.58 -9.63
CA THR A 105 12.33 -3.53 -8.62
C THR A 105 11.32 -2.45 -9.00
N LEU A 106 11.30 -2.04 -10.29
CA LEU A 106 10.33 -1.08 -10.80
C LEU A 106 8.90 -1.62 -10.67
N GLY A 107 8.69 -2.90 -11.02
CA GLY A 107 7.40 -3.57 -10.88
C GLY A 107 6.92 -3.60 -9.43
N ALA A 108 7.80 -3.96 -8.49
CA ALA A 108 7.50 -3.99 -7.05
C ALA A 108 7.14 -2.58 -6.52
N LEU A 109 7.85 -1.54 -6.92
CA LEU A 109 7.53 -0.15 -6.55
C LEU A 109 6.15 0.30 -7.06
N VAL A 110 5.79 -0.07 -8.29
CA VAL A 110 4.47 0.23 -8.85
C VAL A 110 3.37 -0.50 -8.08
N GLU A 111 3.57 -1.77 -7.76
CA GLU A 111 2.63 -2.57 -6.96
C GLU A 111 2.45 -1.98 -5.57
N GLU A 112 3.52 -1.59 -4.91
CA GLU A 112 3.48 -0.95 -3.59
C GLU A 112 2.75 0.40 -3.63
N ALA A 113 3.01 1.24 -4.63
CA ALA A 113 2.33 2.52 -4.80
C ALA A 113 0.82 2.37 -4.98
N VAL A 114 0.38 1.37 -5.76
CA VAL A 114 -1.05 1.07 -5.95
C VAL A 114 -1.68 0.59 -4.64
N SER A 115 -1.01 -0.32 -3.93
CA SER A 115 -1.48 -0.86 -2.64
C SER A 115 -1.57 0.21 -1.57
N GLU A 116 -0.56 1.10 -1.49
CA GLU A 116 -0.54 2.19 -0.51
C GLU A 116 -1.62 3.25 -0.78
N SER A 117 -1.89 3.54 -2.06
CA SER A 117 -2.97 4.47 -2.43
C SER A 117 -4.34 4.01 -1.91
N ALA A 118 -4.61 2.72 -1.99
CA ALA A 118 -5.83 2.11 -1.47
C ALA A 118 -5.89 2.20 0.06
N ARG A 119 -4.81 1.85 0.77
CA ARG A 119 -4.72 1.95 2.24
C ARG A 119 -4.94 3.36 2.76
N ARG A 120 -4.40 4.39 2.08
CA ARG A 120 -4.59 5.79 2.46
C ARG A 120 -6.05 6.23 2.41
N SER A 121 -6.82 5.74 1.44
CA SER A 121 -8.24 6.03 1.36
C SER A 121 -9.00 5.53 2.59
N ILE A 122 -8.67 4.32 3.09
CA ILE A 122 -9.26 3.78 4.32
C ILE A 122 -8.80 4.57 5.54
N GLN A 123 -7.52 4.91 5.64
CA GLN A 123 -7.01 5.72 6.74
C GLN A 123 -7.66 7.11 6.80
N ALA A 124 -7.96 7.71 5.63
CA ALA A 124 -8.68 8.98 5.58
C ALA A 124 -10.08 8.88 6.19
N LEU A 125 -10.80 7.78 5.93
CA LEU A 125 -12.10 7.50 6.56
C LEU A 125 -11.95 7.28 8.08
N ALA A 126 -10.94 6.53 8.52
CA ALA A 126 -10.71 6.29 9.94
C ALA A 126 -10.38 7.57 10.71
N ARG A 127 -9.68 8.53 10.10
CA ARG A 127 -9.38 9.85 10.69
C ARG A 127 -10.61 10.76 10.86
N MET A 128 -11.76 10.39 10.29
CA MET A 128 -13.01 11.14 10.51
C MET A 128 -13.61 10.87 11.88
N THR A 129 -13.19 9.82 12.57
CA THR A 129 -13.62 9.51 13.93
C THR A 129 -12.69 10.19 14.92
N PRO A 130 -13.18 11.01 15.87
CA PRO A 130 -12.35 11.61 16.91
C PRO A 130 -11.80 10.55 17.87
N GLU A 131 -10.66 10.83 18.49
CA GLU A 131 -10.05 9.92 19.46
C GLU A 131 -10.75 9.96 20.83
N HIS A 132 -11.42 11.07 21.15
CA HIS A 132 -12.08 11.32 22.42
C HIS A 132 -13.49 11.84 22.21
N ALA A 133 -14.34 11.68 23.22
CA ALA A 133 -15.66 12.25 23.30
C ALA A 133 -15.86 12.94 24.65
N THR A 134 -16.70 13.98 24.72
CA THR A 134 -17.09 14.62 25.96
C THR A 134 -18.36 13.96 26.48
N ARG A 135 -18.25 13.14 27.52
CA ARG A 135 -19.37 12.47 28.17
C ARG A 135 -19.98 13.36 29.24
N ILE A 136 -21.32 13.34 29.35
CA ILE A 136 -22.06 13.99 30.41
C ILE A 136 -22.52 12.91 31.40
N GLU A 137 -21.99 12.98 32.64
CA GLU A 137 -22.39 12.09 33.72
C GLU A 137 -22.68 12.93 34.98
N ASP A 138 -23.85 12.78 35.57
CA ASP A 138 -24.32 13.56 36.74
C ASP A 138 -24.17 15.08 36.58
N GLY A 139 -24.38 15.59 35.33
CA GLY A 139 -24.28 17.03 35.02
C GLY A 139 -22.84 17.56 34.91
N ARG A 140 -21.85 16.68 34.91
CA ARG A 140 -20.42 17.05 34.70
C ARG A 140 -19.94 16.58 33.35
N GLU A 141 -19.11 17.41 32.70
CA GLU A 141 -18.42 17.05 31.46
C GLU A 141 -17.12 16.32 31.78
N GLU A 142 -16.93 15.15 31.19
CA GLU A 142 -15.71 14.36 31.27
C GLU A 142 -15.22 13.99 29.87
N ILE A 143 -13.94 14.24 29.57
CA ILE A 143 -13.32 13.81 28.30
C ILE A 143 -12.88 12.35 28.46
N VAL A 144 -13.50 11.48 27.69
CA VAL A 144 -13.21 10.03 27.70
C VAL A 144 -12.68 9.58 26.34
N PRO A 145 -11.77 8.58 26.32
CA PRO A 145 -11.40 7.90 25.06
C PRO A 145 -12.63 7.32 24.39
N LEU A 146 -12.74 7.45 23.05
CA LEU A 146 -13.91 6.97 22.32
C LEU A 146 -14.21 5.48 22.54
N GLY A 147 -13.17 4.66 22.76
CA GLY A 147 -13.34 3.23 23.05
C GLY A 147 -14.02 2.91 24.38
N GLN A 148 -14.21 3.89 25.26
CA GLN A 148 -14.93 3.75 26.53
C GLN A 148 -16.40 4.16 26.47
N VAL A 149 -16.82 4.79 25.38
CA VAL A 149 -18.22 5.19 25.16
C VAL A 149 -19.07 3.95 24.90
N GLN A 150 -20.23 3.89 25.58
CA GLN A 150 -21.18 2.79 25.46
C GLN A 150 -22.51 3.27 24.88
N PRO A 151 -23.30 2.38 24.26
CA PRO A 151 -24.67 2.71 23.86
C PRO A 151 -25.49 3.18 25.08
N GLY A 152 -26.17 4.32 24.91
CA GLY A 152 -26.94 4.99 25.98
C GLY A 152 -26.22 6.14 26.64
N ASP A 153 -24.90 6.28 26.52
CA ASP A 153 -24.14 7.39 27.06
C ASP A 153 -24.62 8.73 26.47
N ARG A 154 -24.64 9.77 27.31
CA ARG A 154 -24.91 11.13 26.87
C ARG A 154 -23.60 11.84 26.57
N LEU A 155 -23.48 12.40 25.37
CA LEU A 155 -22.28 13.08 24.91
C LEU A 155 -22.61 14.51 24.50
N LEU A 156 -21.68 15.43 24.78
CA LEU A 156 -21.74 16.82 24.34
C LEU A 156 -20.91 16.96 23.06
N VAL A 157 -21.47 17.61 22.04
CA VAL A 157 -20.75 17.92 20.81
C VAL A 157 -20.85 19.43 20.56
N LYS A 158 -19.71 20.11 20.55
CA LYS A 158 -19.59 21.55 20.37
C LYS A 158 -19.49 21.90 18.87
N PRO A 159 -19.75 23.16 18.49
CA PRO A 159 -19.56 23.61 17.11
C PRO A 159 -18.13 23.38 16.62
N GLY A 160 -17.99 22.85 15.40
CA GLY A 160 -16.71 22.50 14.80
C GLY A 160 -16.18 21.12 15.21
N GLU A 161 -16.83 20.41 16.12
CA GLU A 161 -16.46 19.05 16.50
C GLU A 161 -17.11 18.00 15.59
N ARG A 162 -16.43 16.88 15.43
CA ARG A 162 -17.02 15.71 14.75
C ARG A 162 -17.84 14.90 15.72
N ILE A 163 -18.98 14.41 15.24
CA ILE A 163 -19.86 13.51 15.99
C ILE A 163 -19.13 12.17 16.19
N PRO A 164 -18.94 11.75 17.47
CA PRO A 164 -18.06 10.62 17.77
C PRO A 164 -18.67 9.24 17.49
N VAL A 165 -20.00 9.12 17.57
CA VAL A 165 -20.75 7.86 17.49
C VAL A 165 -22.05 8.08 16.73
N ASP A 166 -22.71 7.01 16.26
CA ASP A 166 -24.11 7.15 15.79
C ASP A 166 -25.01 7.39 17.01
N ALA A 167 -25.86 8.40 16.93
CA ALA A 167 -26.61 8.90 18.10
C ALA A 167 -27.92 9.55 17.69
N GLU A 168 -28.77 9.84 18.68
CA GLU A 168 -29.95 10.67 18.60
C GLU A 168 -29.75 11.95 19.40
N ILE A 169 -30.13 13.09 18.85
CA ILE A 169 -30.07 14.37 19.56
C ILE A 169 -31.09 14.39 20.70
N VAL A 170 -30.63 14.62 21.92
CA VAL A 170 -31.50 14.71 23.09
C VAL A 170 -31.74 16.15 23.57
N ALA A 171 -30.89 17.09 23.13
CA ALA A 171 -31.08 18.52 23.36
C ALA A 171 -30.26 19.34 22.36
N GLY A 172 -30.78 20.49 21.97
CA GLY A 172 -30.13 21.46 21.09
C GLY A 172 -30.59 21.38 19.63
N ILE A 173 -30.14 22.34 18.85
CA ILE A 173 -30.41 22.48 17.40
C ILE A 173 -29.08 22.82 16.72
N THR A 174 -28.79 22.18 15.61
CA THR A 174 -27.58 22.47 14.84
C THR A 174 -27.75 22.16 13.36
N ALA A 175 -26.84 22.64 12.52
CA ALA A 175 -26.63 22.15 11.17
C ALA A 175 -25.50 21.12 11.17
N VAL A 176 -25.72 19.95 10.60
CA VAL A 176 -24.72 18.87 10.49
C VAL A 176 -24.30 18.72 9.03
N ASP A 177 -22.98 18.80 8.80
CA ASP A 177 -22.39 18.48 7.51
C ASP A 177 -22.17 16.97 7.42
N GLU A 178 -22.96 16.31 6.58
CA GLU A 178 -22.94 14.88 6.33
C GLU A 178 -22.18 14.53 5.05
N SER A 179 -21.53 15.50 4.38
CA SER A 179 -20.87 15.33 3.08
C SER A 179 -19.81 14.24 3.06
N SER A 180 -19.15 14.01 4.19
CA SER A 180 -18.15 12.95 4.34
C SER A 180 -18.71 11.53 4.24
N ILE A 181 -20.02 11.35 4.44
CA ILE A 181 -20.69 10.04 4.43
C ILE A 181 -21.69 9.96 3.26
N THR A 182 -22.55 10.98 3.11
CA THR A 182 -23.62 10.98 2.10
C THR A 182 -23.18 11.55 0.76
N GLY A 183 -22.11 12.35 0.74
CA GLY A 183 -21.66 13.13 -0.43
C GLY A 183 -22.48 14.42 -0.67
N GLU A 184 -23.49 14.71 0.13
CA GLU A 184 -24.29 15.94 0.04
C GLU A 184 -23.58 17.08 0.74
N SER A 185 -23.19 18.14 0.01
CA SER A 185 -22.43 19.26 0.55
C SER A 185 -23.24 20.29 1.33
N ILE A 186 -24.57 20.19 1.34
CA ILE A 186 -25.44 21.14 2.04
C ILE A 186 -25.67 20.63 3.46
N PRO A 187 -25.24 21.38 4.51
CA PRO A 187 -25.50 21.00 5.89
C PRO A 187 -27.02 20.89 6.16
N ARG A 188 -27.41 19.85 6.87
CA ARG A 188 -28.81 19.59 7.23
C ARG A 188 -29.07 20.06 8.65
N GLU A 189 -30.18 20.81 8.83
CA GLU A 189 -30.64 21.15 10.17
C GLU A 189 -31.10 19.88 10.90
N ARG A 190 -30.62 19.73 12.14
CA ARG A 190 -30.93 18.62 13.04
C ARG A 190 -31.38 19.17 14.39
N ARG A 191 -32.40 18.57 14.94
CA ARG A 191 -33.02 18.97 16.20
C ARG A 191 -33.25 17.74 17.10
N GLU A 192 -33.79 17.99 18.28
CA GLU A 192 -34.13 16.93 19.23
C GLU A 192 -34.98 15.84 18.59
N GLY A 193 -34.61 14.57 18.79
CA GLY A 193 -35.20 13.38 18.18
C GLY A 193 -34.59 12.98 16.83
N ASP A 194 -33.77 13.84 16.20
CA ASP A 194 -33.15 13.51 14.92
C ASP A 194 -31.91 12.63 15.08
N PRO A 195 -31.68 11.65 14.18
CA PRO A 195 -30.48 10.85 14.16
C PRO A 195 -29.28 11.64 13.61
N VAL A 196 -28.11 11.39 14.16
CA VAL A 196 -26.81 11.90 13.69
C VAL A 196 -25.81 10.76 13.57
N LEU A 197 -24.88 10.86 12.62
CA LEU A 197 -23.97 9.80 12.26
C LEU A 197 -22.54 10.10 12.70
N ALA A 198 -21.82 9.07 13.13
CA ALA A 198 -20.40 9.15 13.46
C ALA A 198 -19.57 9.71 12.29
N GLY A 199 -18.62 10.60 12.58
CA GLY A 199 -17.73 11.21 11.57
C GLY A 199 -18.27 12.42 10.85
N THR A 200 -19.56 12.76 10.99
CA THR A 200 -20.15 14.02 10.47
C THR A 200 -19.73 15.22 11.32
N LEU A 201 -19.79 16.42 10.76
CA LEU A 201 -19.30 17.64 11.41
C LEU A 201 -20.47 18.46 11.95
N ASN A 202 -20.43 18.74 13.24
CA ASN A 202 -21.34 19.69 13.89
C ASN A 202 -20.95 21.13 13.54
N HIS A 203 -21.84 21.92 12.91
CA HIS A 203 -21.48 23.19 12.30
C HIS A 203 -21.59 24.37 13.27
N ASN A 204 -22.75 24.57 13.92
CA ASN A 204 -23.04 25.85 14.60
C ASN A 204 -23.73 25.74 15.96
N GLY A 205 -24.34 24.66 16.35
CA GLY A 205 -25.03 24.51 17.64
C GLY A 205 -24.25 23.63 18.62
N VAL A 206 -24.47 23.85 19.91
CA VAL A 206 -24.08 22.88 20.94
C VAL A 206 -25.22 21.89 21.06
N ILE A 207 -24.93 20.62 20.91
CA ILE A 207 -25.92 19.54 21.00
C ILE A 207 -25.51 18.51 22.04
N GLU A 208 -26.50 17.98 22.74
CA GLU A 208 -26.37 16.75 23.50
C GLU A 208 -26.93 15.59 22.70
N ILE A 209 -26.18 14.53 22.60
CA ILE A 209 -26.55 13.33 21.87
C ILE A 209 -26.55 12.12 22.80
N ARG A 210 -27.42 11.15 22.53
CA ARG A 210 -27.42 9.85 23.17
C ARG A 210 -26.87 8.80 22.20
N ALA A 211 -25.77 8.15 22.57
CA ALA A 211 -25.13 7.13 21.77
C ALA A 211 -26.10 5.96 21.50
N THR A 212 -26.27 5.59 20.22
CA THR A 212 -27.09 4.46 19.78
C THR A 212 -26.22 3.30 19.30
N GLN A 213 -25.15 3.60 18.52
CA GLN A 213 -24.17 2.61 18.06
C GLN A 213 -22.77 3.19 18.22
N VAL A 214 -21.82 2.33 18.62
CA VAL A 214 -20.45 2.72 18.96
C VAL A 214 -19.41 1.90 18.19
N GLY A 215 -18.23 2.45 17.95
CA GLY A 215 -17.09 1.76 17.38
C GLY A 215 -17.39 1.12 16.00
N ALA A 216 -17.16 -0.18 15.89
CA ALA A 216 -17.32 -0.91 14.62
C ALA A 216 -18.79 -1.07 14.17
N ASP A 217 -19.75 -0.87 15.08
CA ASP A 217 -21.18 -0.98 14.78
C ASP A 217 -21.79 0.31 14.25
N THR A 218 -21.06 1.44 14.32
CA THR A 218 -21.46 2.70 13.69
C THR A 218 -21.55 2.56 12.16
N THR A 219 -22.30 3.43 11.52
CA THR A 219 -22.42 3.49 10.06
C THR A 219 -21.05 3.64 9.40
N LEU A 220 -20.20 4.56 9.91
CA LEU A 220 -18.82 4.74 9.44
C LEU A 220 -17.96 3.50 9.70
N GLY A 221 -18.07 2.88 10.88
CA GLY A 221 -17.36 1.65 11.23
C GLY A 221 -17.69 0.49 10.30
N LYS A 222 -18.98 0.33 9.94
CA LYS A 222 -19.42 -0.66 8.95
C LYS A 222 -18.84 -0.42 7.56
N VAL A 223 -18.80 0.84 7.11
CA VAL A 223 -18.18 1.22 5.83
C VAL A 223 -16.69 0.88 5.83
N ILE A 224 -15.94 1.30 6.87
CA ILE A 224 -14.51 0.99 7.00
C ILE A 224 -14.28 -0.53 6.97
N ARG A 225 -15.08 -1.30 7.69
CA ARG A 225 -14.98 -2.77 7.69
C ARG A 225 -15.22 -3.36 6.32
N LEU A 226 -16.30 -2.96 5.62
CA LEU A 226 -16.63 -3.46 4.28
C LEU A 226 -15.51 -3.14 3.26
N VAL A 227 -14.96 -1.92 3.30
CA VAL A 227 -13.85 -1.53 2.41
C VAL A 227 -12.60 -2.33 2.74
N THR A 228 -12.27 -2.52 4.03
CA THR A 228 -11.13 -3.32 4.47
C THR A 228 -11.27 -4.79 4.07
N GLU A 229 -12.45 -5.37 4.21
CA GLU A 229 -12.74 -6.74 3.78
C GLU A 229 -12.65 -6.89 2.25
N ALA A 230 -13.13 -5.89 1.50
CA ALA A 230 -13.03 -5.86 0.04
C ALA A 230 -11.57 -5.80 -0.44
N GLU A 231 -10.72 -5.01 0.22
CA GLU A 231 -9.29 -4.93 -0.07
C GLU A 231 -8.51 -6.19 0.34
N ALA A 232 -8.86 -6.78 1.49
CA ALA A 232 -8.24 -8.03 1.93
C ALA A 232 -8.56 -9.20 0.96
N GLN A 233 -9.62 -9.09 0.17
CA GLN A 233 -9.92 -10.02 -0.90
C GLN A 233 -8.99 -9.76 -2.09
N LYS A 234 -7.83 -10.45 -2.12
CA LYS A 234 -6.97 -10.46 -3.32
C LYS A 234 -7.82 -10.63 -4.58
N PRO A 235 -7.61 -9.81 -5.62
CA PRO A 235 -8.32 -9.96 -6.90
C PRO A 235 -8.29 -11.42 -7.39
N ARG A 236 -9.37 -11.88 -7.98
CA ARG A 236 -9.43 -13.27 -8.51
C ARG A 236 -8.25 -13.57 -9.42
N ALA A 237 -7.81 -12.57 -10.21
CA ALA A 237 -6.63 -12.68 -11.07
C ALA A 237 -5.36 -12.97 -10.27
N ALA A 238 -5.08 -12.26 -9.18
CA ALA A 238 -3.90 -12.50 -8.35
C ALA A 238 -3.88 -13.91 -7.73
N ARG A 239 -5.04 -14.42 -7.30
CA ARG A 239 -5.14 -15.81 -6.79
C ARG A 239 -4.87 -16.86 -7.86
N VAL A 240 -5.24 -16.56 -9.12
CA VAL A 240 -4.93 -17.43 -10.25
C VAL A 240 -3.43 -17.42 -10.51
N VAL A 241 -2.82 -16.24 -10.56
CA VAL A 241 -1.36 -16.09 -10.74
C VAL A 241 -0.59 -16.81 -9.63
N ASP A 242 -0.95 -16.63 -8.36
CA ASP A 242 -0.32 -17.33 -7.21
C ASP A 242 -0.46 -18.88 -7.32
N ARG A 243 -1.55 -19.35 -7.88
CA ARG A 243 -1.76 -20.79 -8.12
C ARG A 243 -0.87 -21.31 -9.24
N TYR A 244 -0.75 -20.57 -10.33
CA TYR A 244 0.13 -20.93 -11.45
C TYR A 244 1.59 -20.83 -11.04
N ALA A 245 2.01 -19.82 -10.30
CA ALA A 245 3.38 -19.64 -9.84
C ALA A 245 3.87 -20.86 -9.02
N ARG A 246 3.03 -21.42 -8.16
CA ARG A 246 3.37 -22.61 -7.36
C ARG A 246 3.68 -23.86 -8.21
N TRP A 247 3.07 -23.98 -9.38
CA TRP A 247 3.35 -25.07 -10.31
C TRP A 247 4.44 -24.70 -11.31
N PHE A 248 4.47 -23.45 -11.73
CA PHE A 248 5.42 -22.95 -12.73
C PHE A 248 6.86 -23.01 -12.21
N THR A 249 7.12 -22.55 -11.02
CA THR A 249 8.47 -22.52 -10.43
C THR A 249 9.13 -23.90 -10.39
N PRO A 250 8.52 -24.97 -9.83
CA PRO A 250 9.15 -26.30 -9.85
C PRO A 250 9.28 -26.91 -11.26
N VAL A 251 8.35 -26.59 -12.18
CA VAL A 251 8.44 -27.05 -13.57
C VAL A 251 9.62 -26.40 -14.28
N VAL A 252 9.80 -25.09 -14.16
CA VAL A 252 10.94 -24.38 -14.77
C VAL A 252 12.27 -24.85 -14.19
N LEU A 253 12.35 -25.05 -12.87
CA LEU A 253 13.54 -25.63 -12.23
C LEU A 253 13.84 -27.04 -12.74
N ALA A 254 12.82 -27.87 -12.92
CA ALA A 254 12.99 -29.22 -13.49
C ALA A 254 13.46 -29.14 -14.94
N CYS A 255 12.90 -28.26 -15.77
CA CYS A 255 13.35 -28.05 -17.15
C CYS A 255 14.82 -27.57 -17.21
N ALA A 256 15.21 -26.63 -16.34
CA ALA A 256 16.58 -26.14 -16.23
C ALA A 256 17.55 -27.28 -15.83
N ALA A 257 17.16 -28.10 -14.85
CA ALA A 257 17.94 -29.26 -14.41
C ALA A 257 18.08 -30.29 -15.52
N LEU A 258 17.02 -30.57 -16.29
CA LEU A 258 17.07 -31.47 -17.46
C LEU A 258 17.96 -30.88 -18.56
N ALA A 259 17.83 -29.59 -18.87
CA ALA A 259 18.69 -28.92 -19.85
C ALA A 259 20.17 -29.02 -19.47
N TRP A 260 20.50 -28.86 -18.18
CA TRP A 260 21.86 -29.10 -17.69
C TRP A 260 22.30 -30.55 -17.82
N ALA A 261 21.46 -31.49 -17.38
CA ALA A 261 21.80 -32.92 -17.40
C ALA A 261 22.05 -33.46 -18.82
N PHE A 262 21.27 -32.98 -19.82
CA PHE A 262 21.42 -33.45 -21.22
C PHE A 262 22.52 -32.69 -21.97
N SER A 263 22.78 -31.41 -21.66
CA SER A 263 23.76 -30.60 -22.40
C SER A 263 25.14 -30.56 -21.74
N GLY A 264 25.23 -30.84 -20.45
CA GLY A 264 26.45 -30.61 -19.66
C GLY A 264 26.84 -29.14 -19.54
N ASP A 265 26.03 -28.22 -20.07
CA ASP A 265 26.30 -26.80 -20.18
C ASP A 265 25.39 -26.01 -19.22
N ALA A 266 26.00 -25.37 -18.21
CA ALA A 266 25.29 -24.55 -17.25
C ALA A 266 24.65 -23.31 -17.90
N GLY A 267 25.20 -22.80 -19.03
CA GLY A 267 24.65 -21.68 -19.78
C GLY A 267 23.25 -21.96 -20.30
N ARG A 268 23.01 -23.13 -20.79
CA ARG A 268 21.69 -23.55 -21.28
C ARG A 268 20.67 -23.70 -20.15
N ALA A 269 21.09 -24.13 -18.98
CA ALA A 269 20.22 -24.20 -17.81
C ALA A 269 19.77 -22.80 -17.35
N VAL A 270 20.70 -21.84 -17.36
CA VAL A 270 20.39 -20.44 -17.00
C VAL A 270 19.51 -19.78 -18.06
N ALA A 271 19.74 -20.03 -19.35
CA ALA A 271 18.88 -19.54 -20.43
C ALA A 271 17.41 -20.02 -20.32
N VAL A 272 17.16 -21.13 -19.62
CA VAL A 272 15.80 -21.61 -19.31
C VAL A 272 15.19 -20.87 -18.12
N LEU A 273 16.05 -20.33 -17.21
CA LEU A 273 15.60 -19.63 -16.00
C LEU A 273 15.34 -18.13 -16.24
N VAL A 274 16.02 -17.52 -17.22
CA VAL A 274 15.89 -16.10 -17.62
C VAL A 274 14.87 -15.94 -18.72
#